data_88a0827ccd3730782c5ccc9136cc796f
#
_entry.id   88a0827ccd3730782c5ccc9136cc796f
#
_cell.length_a   1.000
_cell.length_b   1.000
_cell.length_c   1.000
_cell.angle_alpha   90.00
_cell.angle_beta   90.00
_cell.angle_gamma   90.00
#
_symmetry.space_group_name_H-M   'P 1'
#
loop_
_entity.id
_entity.type
_entity.pdbx_description
1 polymer ?
#
loop_
_entity_poly.entity_id
_entity_poly.type
_entity_poly.pdbx_seq_one_letter_code
_entity_poly.pdbx_strand_id
1 'polypeptide(L)'
;MSRRGRNICKHYSRILAVQIMIKTQNLTVRLEKELVREIEQEALQEKTDKSTVTRKLIALGMEQTRKARALEEYRKGRCTIWRAAMKAEIPLREMIELIRREKIPLHISTEDVDEAWREAVEG
;
A
#
# COMPACT_ATOMS: atom_id res chain seq x y z
N MET A 1 -6.57 -22.53 2.38
CA MET A 1 -6.44 -21.20 1.79
C MET A 1 -5.45 -20.37 2.59
N SER A 2 -4.40 -19.87 1.98
CA SER A 2 -3.39 -19.13 2.71
C SER A 2 -3.86 -17.73 3.05
N ARG A 3 -3.42 -17.20 4.20
CA ARG A 3 -3.72 -15.83 4.60
C ARG A 3 -3.12 -14.82 3.63
N ARG A 4 -2.00 -15.16 3.01
CA ARG A 4 -1.37 -14.29 2.02
C ARG A 4 -2.24 -14.11 0.80
N GLY A 5 -2.81 -15.18 0.30
CA GLY A 5 -3.73 -15.12 -0.81
C GLY A 5 -4.94 -14.27 -0.48
N ARG A 6 -5.45 -14.40 0.74
CA ARG A 6 -6.57 -13.59 1.20
C ARG A 6 -6.23 -12.11 1.29
N ASN A 7 -5.01 -11.77 1.73
CA ASN A 7 -4.60 -10.37 1.81
C ASN A 7 -4.47 -9.75 0.44
N ILE A 8 -3.90 -10.46 -0.51
CA ILE A 8 -3.82 -10.03 -1.90
C ILE A 8 -5.23 -9.91 -2.48
N CYS A 9 -6.08 -10.90 -2.22
CA CYS A 9 -7.48 -10.88 -2.65
C CYS A 9 -8.25 -9.73 -2.03
N LYS A 10 -7.99 -9.38 -0.76
CA LYS A 10 -8.62 -8.24 -0.12
C LYS A 10 -8.30 -6.93 -0.83
N HIS A 11 -7.05 -6.77 -1.26
CA HIS A 11 -6.66 -5.58 -2.00
C HIS A 11 -7.43 -5.46 -3.31
N TYR A 12 -7.46 -6.53 -4.08
CA TYR A 12 -8.24 -6.57 -5.31
C TYR A 12 -9.74 -6.44 -5.04
N SER A 13 -10.23 -7.09 -3.98
CA SER A 13 -11.64 -7.02 -3.61
C SER A 13 -12.06 -5.60 -3.27
N ARG A 14 -11.21 -4.82 -2.63
CA ARG A 14 -11.51 -3.41 -2.36
C ARG A 14 -11.69 -2.61 -3.63
N ILE A 15 -10.78 -2.81 -4.59
CA ILE A 15 -10.85 -2.13 -5.87
C ILE A 15 -12.12 -2.53 -6.61
N LEU A 16 -12.39 -3.83 -6.67
CA LEU A 16 -13.59 -4.37 -7.31
C LEU A 16 -14.86 -3.93 -6.59
N ALA A 17 -14.85 -3.94 -5.24
CA ALA A 17 -16.00 -3.52 -4.45
C ALA A 17 -16.35 -2.05 -4.70
N VAL A 18 -15.33 -1.18 -4.83
CA VAL A 18 -15.55 0.22 -5.16
C VAL A 18 -16.21 0.36 -6.53
N GLN A 19 -15.85 -0.50 -7.47
CA GLN A 19 -16.40 -0.46 -8.83
C GLN A 19 -17.78 -1.12 -8.93
N ILE A 20 -18.02 -2.19 -8.17
CA ILE A 20 -19.22 -3.02 -8.31
C ILE A 20 -20.30 -2.66 -7.31
N MET A 21 -19.95 -2.51 -6.05
CA MET A 21 -20.91 -2.34 -4.96
C MET A 21 -21.32 -0.90 -4.71
N ILE A 22 -20.62 0.04 -5.28
CA ILE A 22 -20.95 1.48 -5.20
C ILE A 22 -21.22 1.94 -3.75
N LYS A 23 -20.51 1.36 -2.79
CA LYS A 23 -20.54 1.88 -1.43
C LYS A 23 -19.55 3.04 -1.34
N THR A 24 -19.93 4.15 -1.92
CA THR A 24 -19.11 5.35 -1.94
C THR A 24 -19.61 6.33 -0.91
N GLN A 25 -18.71 7.10 -0.38
CA GLN A 25 -19.02 8.18 0.54
C GLN A 25 -18.40 9.46 0.00
N ASN A 26 -19.14 10.54 0.07
CA ASN A 26 -18.65 11.82 -0.43
C ASN A 26 -17.60 12.40 0.52
N LEU A 27 -16.51 12.85 -0.05
CA LEU A 27 -15.45 13.55 0.66
C LEU A 27 -15.15 14.83 -0.08
N THR A 28 -15.27 15.95 0.61
CA THR A 28 -15.02 17.25 0.01
C THR A 28 -13.69 17.80 0.51
N VAL A 29 -12.79 18.12 -0.41
CA VAL A 29 -11.49 18.70 -0.09
C VAL A 29 -11.22 19.90 -0.99
N ARG A 30 -10.48 20.87 -0.47
CA ARG A 30 -10.01 22.00 -1.24
C ARG A 30 -8.59 21.72 -1.71
N LEU A 31 -8.36 21.88 -2.99
CA LEU A 31 -7.06 21.68 -3.61
C LEU A 31 -6.56 23.01 -4.20
N GLU A 32 -5.24 23.15 -4.30
CA GLU A 32 -4.63 24.26 -4.97
C GLU A 32 -4.98 24.26 -6.45
N LYS A 33 -5.06 25.44 -7.03
CA LYS A 33 -5.46 25.57 -8.45
C LYS A 33 -4.52 24.83 -9.39
N GLU A 34 -3.21 24.87 -9.11
CA GLU A 34 -2.22 24.17 -9.91
C GLU A 34 -2.46 22.67 -9.89
N LEU A 35 -2.73 22.13 -8.70
CA LEU A 35 -2.99 20.69 -8.55
C LEU A 35 -4.26 20.27 -9.30
N VAL A 36 -5.30 21.11 -9.26
CA VAL A 36 -6.52 20.84 -10.02
C VAL A 36 -6.24 20.81 -11.52
N ARG A 37 -5.41 21.74 -12.00
CA ARG A 37 -5.00 21.76 -13.42
C ARG A 37 -4.24 20.51 -13.81
N GLU A 38 -3.32 20.07 -12.96
CA GLU A 38 -2.58 18.82 -13.21
C GLU A 38 -3.52 17.63 -13.29
N ILE A 39 -4.50 17.55 -12.40
CA ILE A 39 -5.51 16.49 -12.44
C ILE A 39 -6.32 16.55 -13.74
N GLU A 40 -6.71 17.76 -14.17
CA GLU A 40 -7.44 17.93 -15.42
C GLU A 40 -6.62 17.50 -16.63
N GLN A 41 -5.34 17.84 -16.65
CA GLN A 41 -4.43 17.43 -17.72
C GLN A 41 -4.25 15.91 -17.76
N GLU A 42 -4.09 15.31 -16.59
CA GLU A 42 -3.98 13.86 -16.50
C GLU A 42 -5.24 13.16 -16.99
N ALA A 43 -6.40 13.71 -16.64
CA ALA A 43 -7.68 13.19 -17.09
C ALA A 43 -7.80 13.24 -18.62
N LEU A 44 -7.32 14.31 -19.22
CA LEU A 44 -7.31 14.43 -20.68
C LEU A 44 -6.38 13.40 -21.32
N GLN A 45 -5.19 13.20 -20.73
CA GLN A 45 -4.23 12.22 -21.26
C GLN A 45 -4.77 10.79 -21.16
N GLU A 46 -5.43 10.46 -20.06
CA GLU A 46 -6.02 9.14 -19.87
C GLU A 46 -7.41 8.98 -20.49
N LYS A 47 -7.92 10.04 -21.08
CA LYS A 47 -9.26 10.07 -21.70
C LYS A 47 -10.36 9.65 -20.72
N THR A 48 -10.31 10.20 -19.52
CA THR A 48 -11.25 9.92 -18.46
C THR A 48 -11.66 11.21 -17.76
N ASP A 49 -12.52 11.12 -16.74
CA ASP A 49 -12.96 12.30 -16.01
C ASP A 49 -12.08 12.58 -14.79
N LYS A 50 -12.19 13.80 -14.24
CA LYS A 50 -11.42 14.24 -13.09
C LYS A 50 -11.64 13.35 -11.86
N SER A 51 -12.86 12.92 -11.64
CA SER A 51 -13.20 12.11 -10.48
C SER A 51 -12.48 10.76 -10.49
N THR A 52 -12.40 10.13 -11.64
CA THR A 52 -11.72 8.84 -11.81
C THR A 52 -10.22 8.99 -11.55
N VAL A 53 -9.60 10.02 -12.11
CA VAL A 53 -8.18 10.29 -11.89
C VAL A 53 -7.91 10.61 -10.43
N THR A 54 -8.76 11.42 -9.81
CA THR A 54 -8.61 11.77 -8.40
C THR A 54 -8.65 10.54 -7.51
N ARG A 55 -9.62 9.63 -7.74
CA ARG A 55 -9.70 8.38 -6.97
C ARG A 55 -8.46 7.52 -7.13
N LYS A 56 -7.99 7.40 -8.37
CA LYS A 56 -6.77 6.64 -8.68
C LYS A 56 -5.56 7.22 -7.95
N LEU A 57 -5.38 8.53 -8.01
CA LEU A 57 -4.26 9.19 -7.35
C LEU A 57 -4.32 9.07 -5.84
N ILE A 58 -5.52 9.16 -5.25
CA ILE A 58 -5.70 8.97 -3.80
C ILE A 58 -5.33 7.54 -3.42
N ALA A 59 -5.78 6.55 -4.19
CA ALA A 59 -5.46 5.15 -3.92
C ALA A 59 -3.95 4.90 -3.97
N LEU A 60 -3.27 5.45 -4.98
CA LEU A 60 -1.82 5.35 -5.11
C LEU A 60 -1.10 6.06 -3.96
N GLY A 61 -1.59 7.23 -3.57
CA GLY A 61 -1.03 7.98 -2.45
C GLY A 61 -1.17 7.24 -1.13
N MET A 62 -2.30 6.59 -0.91
CA MET A 62 -2.53 5.78 0.29
C MET A 62 -1.58 4.59 0.33
N GLU A 63 -1.37 3.95 -0.79
CA GLU A 63 -0.42 2.84 -0.91
C GLU A 63 1.00 3.29 -0.56
N GLN A 64 1.44 4.41 -1.11
CA GLN A 64 2.76 4.98 -0.81
C GLN A 64 2.89 5.36 0.66
N THR A 65 1.84 5.91 1.23
CA THR A 65 1.82 6.28 2.65
C THR A 65 1.97 5.06 3.55
N ARG A 66 1.28 3.96 3.23
CA ARG A 66 1.41 2.71 3.98
C ARG A 66 2.83 2.17 3.93
N LYS A 67 3.44 2.16 2.75
CA LYS A 67 4.81 1.69 2.56
C LYS A 67 5.80 2.55 3.35
N ALA A 68 5.66 3.85 3.27
CA ALA A 68 6.55 4.78 3.98
C ALA A 68 6.44 4.62 5.49
N ARG A 69 5.23 4.46 6.00
CA ARG A 69 4.99 4.27 7.43
C ARG A 69 5.58 2.95 7.93
N ALA A 70 5.36 1.87 7.20
CA ALA A 70 5.90 0.57 7.56
C ALA A 70 7.43 0.58 7.56
N LEU A 71 8.02 1.23 6.56
CA LEU A 71 9.45 1.36 6.43
C LEU A 71 10.05 2.15 7.60
N GLU A 72 9.39 3.22 8.01
CA GLU A 72 9.83 4.04 9.14
C GLU A 72 9.75 3.26 10.45
N GLU A 73 8.69 2.49 10.66
CA GLU A 73 8.58 1.64 11.85
C GLU A 73 9.67 0.58 11.90
N TYR A 74 9.99 -0.01 10.74
CA TYR A 74 11.08 -0.96 10.65
C TYR A 74 12.44 -0.29 10.96
N ARG A 75 12.67 0.89 10.39
CA ARG A 75 13.89 1.65 10.63
C ARG A 75 14.10 1.92 12.12
N LYS A 76 13.04 2.26 12.83
CA LYS A 76 13.07 2.53 14.27
C LYS A 76 13.13 1.26 15.12
N GLY A 77 13.12 0.10 14.51
CA GLY A 77 13.15 -1.17 15.22
C GLY A 77 11.87 -1.54 15.93
N ARG A 78 10.75 -0.93 15.56
CA ARG A 78 9.44 -1.17 16.19
C ARG A 78 8.74 -2.41 15.69
N CYS A 79 9.14 -2.92 14.54
CA CYS A 79 8.56 -4.12 13.99
C CYS A 79 9.60 -4.91 13.20
N THR A 80 9.31 -6.20 12.98
CA THR A 80 10.13 -7.06 12.17
C THR A 80 9.91 -6.73 10.69
N ILE A 81 10.85 -7.18 9.85
CA ILE A 81 10.71 -7.01 8.40
C ILE A 81 9.44 -7.66 7.88
N TRP A 82 9.11 -8.83 8.44
CA TRP A 82 7.90 -9.56 8.07
C TRP A 82 6.64 -8.75 8.39
N ARG A 83 6.61 -8.21 9.58
CA ARG A 83 5.48 -7.37 10.01
C ARG A 83 5.36 -6.09 9.20
N ALA A 84 6.50 -5.47 8.87
CA ALA A 84 6.52 -4.29 8.02
C ALA A 84 5.90 -4.58 6.65
N ALA A 85 6.24 -5.72 6.06
CA ALA A 85 5.67 -6.13 4.78
C ALA A 85 4.15 -6.33 4.88
N MET A 86 3.69 -6.94 5.98
CA MET A 86 2.26 -7.13 6.23
C MET A 86 1.52 -5.81 6.39
N LYS A 87 2.08 -4.88 7.14
CA LYS A 87 1.48 -3.56 7.34
C LYS A 87 1.39 -2.76 6.06
N ALA A 88 2.40 -2.88 5.21
CA ALA A 88 2.43 -2.21 3.92
C ALA A 88 1.56 -2.92 2.86
N GLU A 89 1.08 -4.11 3.17
CA GLU A 89 0.29 -4.95 2.24
C GLU A 89 1.07 -5.26 0.96
N ILE A 90 2.36 -5.53 1.10
CA ILE A 90 3.25 -5.89 -0.01
C ILE A 90 3.97 -7.21 0.29
N PRO A 91 4.44 -7.92 -0.74
CA PRO A 91 5.24 -9.12 -0.53
C PRO A 91 6.54 -8.80 0.20
N LEU A 92 7.04 -9.79 0.95
CA LEU A 92 8.31 -9.64 1.66
C LEU A 92 9.45 -9.24 0.74
N ARG A 93 9.48 -9.80 -0.46
CA ARG A 93 10.50 -9.47 -1.48
C ARG A 93 10.52 -7.97 -1.78
N GLU A 94 9.34 -7.39 -1.96
CA GLU A 94 9.22 -5.97 -2.26
C GLU A 94 9.67 -5.12 -1.07
N MET A 95 9.33 -5.55 0.15
CA MET A 95 9.79 -4.85 1.35
C MET A 95 11.32 -4.89 1.47
N ILE A 96 11.93 -6.02 1.16
CA ILE A 96 13.40 -6.15 1.17
C ILE A 96 14.01 -5.19 0.15
N GLU A 97 13.43 -5.09 -1.03
CA GLU A 97 13.91 -4.16 -2.06
C GLU A 97 13.80 -2.70 -1.62
N LEU A 98 12.70 -2.35 -0.96
CA LEU A 98 12.52 -1.00 -0.42
C LEU A 98 13.58 -0.69 0.64
N ILE A 99 13.82 -1.62 1.54
CA ILE A 99 14.81 -1.45 2.61
C ILE A 99 16.21 -1.24 2.01
N ARG A 100 16.55 -2.01 0.99
CA ARG A 100 17.83 -1.86 0.29
C ARG A 100 17.92 -0.52 -0.43
N ARG A 101 16.87 -0.11 -1.07
CA ARG A 101 16.82 1.16 -1.81
C ARG A 101 17.03 2.35 -0.87
N GLU A 102 16.42 2.29 0.29
CA GLU A 102 16.54 3.34 1.31
C GLU A 102 17.81 3.22 2.14
N LYS A 103 18.66 2.22 1.84
CA LYS A 103 19.93 1.98 2.53
C LYS A 103 19.76 1.79 4.04
N ILE A 104 18.68 1.15 4.43
CA ILE A 104 18.41 0.80 5.82
C ILE A 104 19.09 -0.54 6.10
N PRO A 105 19.80 -0.68 7.23
CA PRO A 105 20.40 -1.96 7.58
C PRO A 105 19.34 -3.04 7.73
N LEU A 106 19.58 -4.19 7.11
CA LEU A 106 18.67 -5.32 7.18
C LEU A 106 18.99 -6.10 8.45
N HIS A 107 18.05 -6.12 9.38
CA HIS A 107 18.15 -6.90 10.62
C HIS A 107 17.22 -8.10 10.54
N ILE A 108 17.81 -9.29 10.60
CA ILE A 108 17.04 -10.52 10.69
C ILE A 108 17.35 -11.11 12.06
N SER A 109 16.36 -11.06 12.95
CA SER A 109 16.48 -11.61 14.30
C SER A 109 15.85 -12.99 14.35
N THR A 110 16.03 -13.67 15.49
CA THR A 110 15.36 -14.94 15.73
C THR A 110 13.84 -14.76 15.73
N GLU A 111 13.37 -13.61 16.19
CA GLU A 111 11.95 -13.27 16.21
C GLU A 111 11.38 -13.17 14.79
N ASP A 112 12.16 -12.61 13.86
CA ASP A 112 11.78 -12.54 12.45
C ASP A 112 11.62 -13.94 11.86
N VAL A 113 12.53 -14.83 12.19
CA VAL A 113 12.49 -16.22 11.73
C VAL A 113 11.29 -16.95 12.33
N ASP A 114 11.04 -16.76 13.62
CA ASP A 114 9.90 -17.37 14.30
C ASP A 114 8.58 -16.89 13.72
N GLU A 115 8.48 -15.60 13.43
CA GLU A 115 7.27 -15.03 12.84
C GLU A 115 7.05 -15.57 11.43
N ALA A 116 8.12 -15.61 10.63
CA ALA A 116 8.05 -16.15 9.27
C ALA A 116 7.66 -17.63 9.29
N TRP A 117 8.21 -18.39 10.25
CA TRP A 117 7.89 -19.79 10.42
C TRP A 117 6.42 -19.99 10.79
N ARG A 118 5.93 -19.24 11.76
CA ARG A 118 4.53 -19.31 12.15
C ARG A 118 3.60 -19.03 10.98
N GLU A 119 3.92 -17.99 10.23
CA GLU A 119 3.11 -17.63 9.06
C GLU A 119 3.12 -18.71 8.00
N ALA A 120 4.27 -19.34 7.79
CA ALA A 120 4.39 -20.44 6.83
C ALA A 120 3.61 -21.69 7.27
N VAL A 121 3.60 -21.99 8.59
CA VAL A 121 2.93 -23.15 9.14
C VAL A 121 1.44 -22.92 9.32
N GLU A 122 1.05 -21.76 9.81
CA GLU A 122 -0.35 -21.41 10.09
C GLU A 122 -1.08 -20.83 8.88
N GLY A 123 -0.34 -20.25 7.99
CA GLY A 123 -0.87 -19.63 6.79
C GLY A 123 -1.26 -20.61 5.73
#